data_effbcbc30106a8aa6e999d3cbef52d11
#
_entry.id   effbcbc30106a8aa6e999d3cbef52d11
#
_cell.length_a   1.000
_cell.length_b   1.000
_cell.length_c   1.000
_cell.angle_alpha   90.00
_cell.angle_beta   90.00
_cell.angle_gamma   90.00
#
_symmetry.space_group_name_H-M   'P 1'
#
loop_
_entity.id
_entity.type
_entity.pdbx_description
1 polymer ?
#
loop_
_entity_poly.entity_id
_entity_poly.type
_entity_poly.pdbx_seq_one_letter_code
_entity_poly.pdbx_strand_id
1 'polypeptide(L)'
;MGGFSSILERANMTTSTTGPAGSKVHIDAHHASSASVLNASDTFIHRHIGPSEADIAEMLEQLGYKNLEAFTDAVVPSAIRDRRSLNVGAPRGEHELLREMKAMAEQNTLKHSLIGMGYHHCITPPVILRNIMENPGWYTQYTPYQAEIAQGRLEALLNFQTMVSDLTGLPLAGASLLDEGTAAAEAMAMAYSIAGGHDQAKNVLLMAQDCHPQTIAVVQTRAEGLGLKVKLVDPLKLASFDAHAFGVLVQYPTTDGRVEDYADLCTRAHGAGLTVIAAADLLSLTLLRPPGEWGADVVVGSAQRFGVPMGFGGPHAAFIATKTEHSRRLPGRIIGVSRDSNGNTALRMAIQTREQHIKREKATSNICTAQALLAIMASMYAVYHGPEGLRRIASRVHAYARVLAAGLTKLGHKVQGGVFFDTIKVTPVGETAEQIAKRGLTAGFGFNFRHYADGSLGISTDETLTREDVLAVLSAFNKGQPFAGSVDALLPAGNGLGAHARTSGYLTHPVFNTHDSETEMLRYIFKLQGRDLSLAQSMIALGSCTMKLNSTSEMIPVTWPLFGKLHPFAPSDQTKGYQKLF
;
A
#
# COMPACT_ATOMS: atom_id res chain seq x y z
N MET A 1 -2.03 24.01 55.67
CA MET A 1 -3.48 24.01 55.95
C MET A 1 -4.05 25.31 55.39
N GLY A 2 -4.98 25.24 54.47
CA GLY A 2 -5.66 26.42 53.91
C GLY A 2 -5.51 26.53 52.42
N GLY A 3 -6.57 26.16 51.65
CA GLY A 3 -6.64 26.52 50.23
C GLY A 3 -7.10 25.45 49.24
N PHE A 4 -8.07 24.60 49.62
CA PHE A 4 -8.72 23.68 48.67
C PHE A 4 -10.23 23.65 48.77
N SER A 5 -10.84 24.81 49.03
CA SER A 5 -12.32 24.88 49.23
C SER A 5 -13.02 25.96 48.43
N SER A 6 -12.46 26.46 47.31
CA SER A 6 -13.12 27.53 46.55
C SER A 6 -13.29 27.29 45.04
N ILE A 7 -13.12 26.06 44.56
CA ILE A 7 -13.27 25.73 43.13
C ILE A 7 -14.55 24.92 42.83
N LEU A 8 -15.29 24.47 43.82
CA LEU A 8 -16.51 23.65 43.64
C LEU A 8 -17.83 24.40 43.70
N GLU A 9 -17.85 25.71 43.84
CA GLU A 9 -19.12 26.51 43.96
C GLU A 9 -19.49 27.36 42.73
N ARG A 10 -18.87 27.15 41.57
CA ARG A 10 -19.23 27.86 40.32
C ARG A 10 -19.65 26.99 39.15
N ALA A 11 -20.19 25.83 39.39
CA ALA A 11 -20.69 24.93 38.32
C ALA A 11 -22.20 24.70 38.38
N ASN A 12 -22.99 25.60 38.95
CA ASN A 12 -24.45 25.63 38.84
C ASN A 12 -24.90 26.84 38.02
N MET A 13 -24.47 26.92 36.76
CA MET A 13 -25.18 27.68 35.75
C MET A 13 -26.13 26.74 35.02
N THR A 14 -27.38 26.71 35.45
CA THR A 14 -28.50 26.23 34.64
C THR A 14 -28.61 27.11 33.39
N THR A 15 -27.99 26.71 32.31
CA THR A 15 -28.32 27.21 30.99
C THR A 15 -29.59 26.51 30.54
N SER A 16 -30.72 27.14 30.75
CA SER A 16 -31.96 26.86 30.03
C SER A 16 -31.72 27.20 28.55
N THR A 17 -31.25 26.25 27.78
CA THR A 17 -31.31 26.32 26.33
C THR A 17 -32.68 25.77 25.92
N THR A 18 -33.65 26.62 25.77
CA THR A 18 -34.81 26.38 24.93
C THR A 18 -34.30 26.44 23.48
N GLY A 19 -33.71 25.36 23.00
CA GLY A 19 -33.59 25.09 21.59
C GLY A 19 -34.97 24.73 21.03
N PRO A 20 -35.27 25.04 19.75
CA PRO A 20 -36.54 24.62 19.16
C PRO A 20 -36.65 23.10 19.31
N ALA A 21 -37.77 22.66 19.87
CA ALA A 21 -38.09 21.25 20.04
C ALA A 21 -37.97 20.58 18.70
N GLY A 22 -36.96 19.71 18.54
CA GLY A 22 -36.83 18.85 17.38
C GLY A 22 -38.19 18.15 17.21
N SER A 23 -38.84 18.37 16.09
CA SER A 23 -40.04 17.66 15.74
C SER A 23 -39.68 16.17 15.70
N LYS A 24 -40.07 15.46 16.76
CA LYS A 24 -40.14 13.99 16.66
C LYS A 24 -41.09 13.74 15.50
N VAL A 25 -40.58 13.25 14.39
CA VAL A 25 -41.41 12.67 13.34
C VAL A 25 -42.22 11.60 14.05
N HIS A 26 -43.47 11.91 14.39
CA HIS A 26 -44.44 10.92 14.77
C HIS A 26 -44.68 10.08 13.51
N ILE A 27 -44.02 8.96 13.44
CA ILE A 27 -44.42 7.90 12.52
C ILE A 27 -45.81 7.48 13.07
N ASP A 28 -46.84 7.88 12.33
CA ASP A 28 -48.20 7.44 12.64
C ASP A 28 -48.23 5.92 12.51
N ALA A 29 -48.11 5.24 13.65
CA ALA A 29 -48.11 3.78 13.76
C ALA A 29 -49.46 3.13 13.40
N HIS A 30 -50.46 3.96 13.04
CA HIS A 30 -51.84 3.49 12.97
C HIS A 30 -52.38 3.12 11.57
N HIS A 31 -51.59 3.24 10.48
CA HIS A 31 -52.06 2.84 9.14
C HIS A 31 -51.03 2.12 8.26
N ALA A 32 -50.10 1.44 8.88
CA ALA A 32 -49.28 0.48 8.10
C ALA A 32 -50.20 -0.69 7.70
N SER A 33 -50.45 -0.88 6.41
CA SER A 33 -51.11 -2.12 5.92
C SER A 33 -50.31 -3.33 6.42
N SER A 34 -50.98 -4.43 6.73
CA SER A 34 -50.32 -5.66 7.18
C SER A 34 -49.15 -6.10 6.27
N ALA A 35 -49.20 -5.74 4.99
CA ALA A 35 -48.08 -5.95 4.04
C ALA A 35 -46.87 -5.06 4.34
N SER A 36 -47.01 -3.86 4.91
CA SER A 36 -45.87 -2.97 5.22
C SER A 36 -45.09 -3.41 6.46
N VAL A 37 -45.73 -4.16 7.38
CA VAL A 37 -45.06 -4.73 8.55
C VAL A 37 -44.07 -5.84 8.18
N LEU A 38 -44.27 -6.49 7.03
CA LEU A 38 -43.41 -7.54 6.54
C LEU A 38 -42.22 -7.01 5.69
N ASN A 39 -42.21 -5.71 5.39
CA ASN A 39 -41.07 -5.11 4.69
C ASN A 39 -39.83 -5.07 5.60
N ALA A 40 -38.64 -5.06 4.97
CA ALA A 40 -37.39 -4.92 5.70
C ALA A 40 -37.43 -3.63 6.55
N SER A 41 -37.18 -3.78 7.85
CA SER A 41 -37.07 -2.67 8.81
C SER A 41 -35.69 -2.03 8.82
N ASP A 42 -34.68 -2.72 8.27
CA ASP A 42 -33.31 -2.27 8.15
C ASP A 42 -33.18 -1.41 6.88
N THR A 43 -33.48 -0.12 6.99
CA THR A 43 -33.33 0.86 5.92
C THR A 43 -32.23 1.85 6.26
N PHE A 44 -31.30 2.08 5.35
CA PHE A 44 -30.14 2.93 5.57
C PHE A 44 -30.39 4.41 5.22
N ILE A 45 -31.40 4.72 4.42
CA ILE A 45 -31.64 6.06 3.88
C ILE A 45 -31.70 7.16 4.98
N HIS A 46 -32.31 6.85 6.11
CA HIS A 46 -32.44 7.80 7.26
C HIS A 46 -31.24 7.77 8.22
N ARG A 47 -30.27 6.90 7.99
CA ARG A 47 -29.04 6.80 8.78
C ARG A 47 -27.86 7.48 8.11
N HIS A 48 -27.96 7.75 6.81
CA HIS A 48 -26.95 8.50 6.08
C HIS A 48 -27.10 9.99 6.37
N ILE A 49 -25.99 10.68 6.59
CA ILE A 49 -25.99 12.12 6.85
C ILE A 49 -26.41 12.89 5.60
N GLY A 50 -27.32 13.84 5.77
CA GLY A 50 -27.81 14.70 4.70
C GLY A 50 -28.87 15.66 5.23
N PRO A 51 -29.30 16.67 4.46
CA PRO A 51 -30.37 17.56 4.81
C PRO A 51 -31.71 16.81 4.88
N SER A 52 -32.55 17.17 5.81
CA SER A 52 -33.96 16.72 5.88
C SER A 52 -34.79 17.39 4.78
N GLU A 53 -35.99 16.88 4.51
CA GLU A 53 -36.92 17.52 3.58
C GLU A 53 -37.26 18.97 4.00
N ALA A 54 -37.32 19.25 5.32
CA ALA A 54 -37.51 20.59 5.85
C ALA A 54 -36.31 21.50 5.56
N ASP A 55 -35.08 20.99 5.75
CA ASP A 55 -33.86 21.74 5.43
C ASP A 55 -33.77 22.04 3.93
N ILE A 56 -34.16 21.06 3.09
CA ILE A 56 -34.20 21.24 1.64
C ILE A 56 -35.19 22.32 1.24
N ALA A 57 -36.39 22.30 1.84
CA ALA A 57 -37.43 23.31 1.58
C ALA A 57 -36.95 24.71 1.95
N GLU A 58 -36.35 24.87 3.14
CA GLU A 58 -35.80 26.15 3.60
C GLU A 58 -34.69 26.68 2.69
N MET A 59 -33.77 25.80 2.30
CA MET A 59 -32.68 26.17 1.37
C MET A 59 -33.23 26.60 0.00
N LEU A 60 -34.22 25.88 -0.53
CA LEU A 60 -34.83 26.21 -1.82
C LEU A 60 -35.59 27.54 -1.76
N GLU A 61 -36.30 27.81 -0.67
CA GLU A 61 -36.98 29.09 -0.44
C GLU A 61 -36.00 30.27 -0.45
N GLN A 62 -34.88 30.12 0.28
CA GLN A 62 -33.82 31.15 0.29
C GLN A 62 -33.19 31.37 -1.08
N LEU A 63 -33.04 30.32 -1.88
CA LEU A 63 -32.50 30.38 -3.22
C LEU A 63 -33.51 30.82 -4.28
N GLY A 64 -34.78 30.92 -3.94
CA GLY A 64 -35.87 31.34 -4.82
C GLY A 64 -36.31 30.25 -5.82
N TYR A 65 -36.15 28.99 -5.49
CA TYR A 65 -36.59 27.87 -6.33
C TYR A 65 -37.75 27.10 -5.69
N LYS A 66 -38.70 26.72 -6.52
CA LYS A 66 -39.92 26.01 -6.07
C LYS A 66 -39.67 24.56 -5.64
N ASN A 67 -38.65 23.92 -6.17
CA ASN A 67 -38.25 22.54 -5.88
C ASN A 67 -36.82 22.24 -6.37
N LEU A 68 -36.29 21.11 -5.96
CA LEU A 68 -34.93 20.68 -6.29
C LEU A 68 -34.71 20.47 -7.81
N GLU A 69 -35.74 20.04 -8.55
CA GLU A 69 -35.67 19.88 -10.01
C GLU A 69 -35.45 21.21 -10.71
N ALA A 70 -36.21 22.24 -10.34
CA ALA A 70 -36.07 23.59 -10.88
C ALA A 70 -34.71 24.20 -10.54
N PHE A 71 -34.18 23.95 -9.35
CA PHE A 71 -32.83 24.36 -8.97
C PHE A 71 -31.78 23.66 -9.80
N THR A 72 -31.89 22.33 -9.95
CA THR A 72 -30.94 21.54 -10.75
C THR A 72 -30.95 21.99 -12.22
N ASP A 73 -32.11 22.26 -12.78
CA ASP A 73 -32.23 22.74 -14.16
C ASP A 73 -31.63 24.13 -14.38
N ALA A 74 -31.62 24.95 -13.34
CA ALA A 74 -31.03 26.27 -13.40
C ALA A 74 -29.48 26.27 -13.30
N VAL A 75 -28.90 25.31 -12.56
CA VAL A 75 -27.45 25.27 -12.29
C VAL A 75 -26.69 24.31 -13.20
N VAL A 76 -27.34 23.25 -13.69
CA VAL A 76 -26.71 22.25 -14.58
C VAL A 76 -26.93 22.65 -16.04
N PRO A 77 -25.85 22.84 -16.82
CA PRO A 77 -25.99 23.13 -18.25
C PRO A 77 -26.82 22.07 -18.97
N SER A 78 -27.76 22.51 -19.84
CA SER A 78 -28.69 21.60 -20.53
C SER A 78 -28.00 20.51 -21.35
N ALA A 79 -26.79 20.78 -21.86
CA ALA A 79 -25.98 19.83 -22.64
C ALA A 79 -25.50 18.60 -21.85
N ILE A 80 -25.42 18.70 -20.52
CA ILE A 80 -24.96 17.62 -19.64
C ILE A 80 -26.06 17.16 -18.65
N ARG A 81 -27.26 17.76 -18.72
CA ARG A 81 -28.40 17.45 -17.85
C ARG A 81 -29.03 16.13 -18.29
N ASP A 82 -28.72 15.05 -17.60
CA ASP A 82 -29.41 13.76 -17.80
C ASP A 82 -30.66 13.71 -16.93
N ARG A 83 -31.80 13.42 -17.55
CA ARG A 83 -33.12 13.30 -16.91
C ARG A 83 -33.53 11.85 -16.72
N ARG A 84 -32.73 10.91 -17.18
CA ARG A 84 -33.03 9.46 -17.02
C ARG A 84 -32.84 9.08 -15.55
N SER A 85 -33.73 8.27 -15.04
CA SER A 85 -33.53 7.63 -13.74
C SER A 85 -32.32 6.70 -13.79
N LEU A 86 -31.56 6.66 -12.70
CA LEU A 86 -30.45 5.72 -12.54
C LEU A 86 -31.00 4.28 -12.58
N ASN A 87 -30.40 3.44 -13.41
CA ASN A 87 -30.72 2.00 -13.46
C ASN A 87 -29.96 1.27 -12.35
N VAL A 88 -30.29 1.57 -11.10
CA VAL A 88 -29.77 0.89 -9.91
C VAL A 88 -30.92 0.10 -9.28
N GLY A 89 -30.62 -1.01 -8.63
CA GLY A 89 -31.64 -1.83 -7.96
C GLY A 89 -32.36 -1.08 -6.83
N ALA A 90 -33.32 -1.74 -6.23
CA ALA A 90 -33.99 -1.23 -5.03
C ALA A 90 -32.99 -1.00 -3.88
N PRO A 91 -33.24 -0.02 -3.00
CA PRO A 91 -32.38 0.20 -1.83
C PRO A 91 -32.37 -1.05 -0.93
N ARG A 92 -31.22 -1.31 -0.32
CA ARG A 92 -31.01 -2.46 0.57
C ARG A 92 -30.59 -2.00 1.94
N GLY A 93 -30.92 -2.79 2.98
CA GLY A 93 -30.43 -2.59 4.32
C GLY A 93 -29.01 -3.12 4.52
N GLU A 94 -28.39 -2.75 5.63
CA GLU A 94 -27.00 -3.14 5.94
C GLU A 94 -26.83 -4.65 6.05
N HIS A 95 -27.76 -5.33 6.70
CA HIS A 95 -27.74 -6.80 6.83
C HIS A 95 -27.82 -7.51 5.48
N GLU A 96 -28.71 -7.05 4.60
CA GLU A 96 -28.87 -7.62 3.26
C GLU A 96 -27.60 -7.39 2.41
N LEU A 97 -27.05 -6.17 2.45
CA LEU A 97 -25.81 -5.82 1.74
C LEU A 97 -24.64 -6.71 2.20
N LEU A 98 -24.41 -6.83 3.49
CA LEU A 98 -23.33 -7.65 4.03
C LEU A 98 -23.49 -9.13 3.70
N ARG A 99 -24.73 -9.65 3.69
CA ARG A 99 -25.02 -11.02 3.27
C ARG A 99 -24.68 -11.24 1.79
N GLU A 100 -25.05 -10.30 0.92
CA GLU A 100 -24.73 -10.36 -0.49
C GLU A 100 -23.23 -10.25 -0.76
N MET A 101 -22.55 -9.29 -0.11
CA MET A 101 -21.11 -9.15 -0.19
C MET A 101 -20.38 -10.41 0.26
N LYS A 102 -20.86 -11.06 1.32
CA LYS A 102 -20.32 -12.35 1.79
C LYS A 102 -20.50 -13.45 0.75
N ALA A 103 -21.68 -13.55 0.16
CA ALA A 103 -21.95 -14.52 -0.90
C ALA A 103 -21.11 -14.26 -2.18
N MET A 104 -20.76 -13.00 -2.47
CA MET A 104 -19.79 -12.67 -3.53
C MET A 104 -18.38 -13.10 -3.12
N ALA A 105 -17.94 -12.75 -1.91
CA ALA A 105 -16.63 -13.13 -1.39
C ALA A 105 -16.41 -14.65 -1.43
N GLU A 106 -17.42 -15.44 -1.06
CA GLU A 106 -17.39 -16.91 -1.06
C GLU A 106 -17.25 -17.54 -2.46
N GLN A 107 -17.41 -16.77 -3.53
CA GLN A 107 -17.11 -17.22 -4.89
C GLN A 107 -15.62 -17.12 -5.23
N ASN A 108 -14.84 -16.40 -4.44
CA ASN A 108 -13.39 -16.42 -4.53
C ASN A 108 -12.81 -17.68 -3.89
N THR A 109 -11.75 -18.20 -4.48
CA THR A 109 -11.00 -19.34 -3.93
C THR A 109 -9.64 -18.89 -3.42
N LEU A 110 -9.45 -18.87 -2.12
CA LEU A 110 -8.19 -18.50 -1.53
C LEU A 110 -7.20 -19.66 -1.59
N LYS A 111 -6.06 -19.43 -2.22
CA LYS A 111 -4.90 -20.33 -2.23
C LYS A 111 -3.70 -19.56 -1.69
N HIS A 112 -2.76 -20.28 -1.08
CA HIS A 112 -1.50 -19.66 -0.69
C HIS A 112 -0.71 -19.29 -1.96
N SER A 113 -0.53 -18.00 -2.19
CA SER A 113 0.13 -17.53 -3.41
C SER A 113 1.64 -17.46 -3.21
N LEU A 114 2.36 -18.29 -3.97
CA LEU A 114 3.81 -18.26 -4.08
C LEU A 114 4.25 -17.59 -5.39
N ILE A 115 3.38 -16.77 -5.99
CA ILE A 115 3.63 -16.05 -7.25
C ILE A 115 4.67 -14.94 -7.06
N GLY A 116 4.64 -14.24 -5.94
CA GLY A 116 5.52 -13.10 -5.67
C GLY A 116 5.22 -11.91 -6.57
N MET A 117 6.18 -11.49 -7.39
CA MET A 117 6.05 -10.33 -8.28
C MET A 117 5.73 -9.03 -7.52
N GLY A 118 6.33 -8.85 -6.34
CA GLY A 118 6.12 -7.66 -5.51
C GLY A 118 4.88 -7.71 -4.61
N TYR A 119 4.13 -8.83 -4.60
CA TYR A 119 2.95 -9.04 -3.76
C TYR A 119 3.13 -10.30 -2.91
N HIS A 120 3.00 -10.16 -1.59
CA HIS A 120 3.27 -11.24 -0.65
C HIS A 120 2.20 -11.28 0.44
N HIS A 121 1.87 -12.46 0.93
CA HIS A 121 1.10 -12.54 2.17
C HIS A 121 1.92 -11.97 3.32
N CYS A 122 1.24 -11.25 4.20
CA CYS A 122 1.82 -10.68 5.42
C CYS A 122 0.87 -10.87 6.59
N ILE A 123 1.42 -10.78 7.80
CA ILE A 123 0.66 -10.84 9.03
C ILE A 123 0.45 -9.41 9.52
N THR A 124 -0.75 -8.86 9.30
CA THR A 124 -1.12 -7.58 9.90
C THR A 124 -1.32 -7.78 11.40
N PRO A 125 -0.53 -7.15 12.28
CA PRO A 125 -0.74 -7.27 13.72
C PRO A 125 -2.16 -6.84 14.10
N PRO A 126 -2.90 -7.61 14.93
CA PRO A 126 -4.28 -7.27 15.30
C PRO A 126 -4.45 -5.89 15.89
N VAL A 127 -3.47 -5.40 16.65
CA VAL A 127 -3.48 -4.05 17.22
C VAL A 127 -3.45 -2.96 16.14
N ILE A 128 -2.78 -3.20 15.02
CA ILE A 128 -2.75 -2.28 13.87
C ILE A 128 -4.02 -2.42 13.03
N LEU A 129 -4.44 -3.65 12.73
CA LEU A 129 -5.64 -3.90 11.94
C LEU A 129 -6.87 -3.21 12.55
N ARG A 130 -7.15 -3.50 13.82
CA ARG A 130 -8.33 -3.00 14.53
C ARG A 130 -8.27 -1.51 14.83
N ASN A 131 -7.10 -0.97 15.20
CA ASN A 131 -6.99 0.39 15.70
C ASN A 131 -6.50 1.42 14.66
N ILE A 132 -6.22 0.98 13.45
CA ILE A 132 -5.90 1.87 12.32
C ILE A 132 -6.81 1.57 11.14
N MET A 133 -6.76 0.37 10.54
CA MET A 133 -7.50 0.07 9.32
C MET A 133 -9.01 0.04 9.53
N GLU A 134 -9.47 -0.49 10.68
CA GLU A 134 -10.89 -0.58 11.04
C GLU A 134 -11.36 0.59 11.92
N ASN A 135 -10.49 1.57 12.22
CA ASN A 135 -10.80 2.67 13.13
C ASN A 135 -11.19 3.93 12.35
N PRO A 136 -12.43 4.44 12.50
CA PRO A 136 -12.89 5.66 11.81
C PRO A 136 -12.09 6.91 12.17
N GLY A 137 -11.44 6.97 13.32
CA GLY A 137 -10.50 8.03 13.68
C GLY A 137 -9.29 8.12 12.72
N TRP A 138 -8.95 7.02 12.04
CA TRP A 138 -7.88 6.96 11.06
C TRP A 138 -8.37 6.91 9.62
N TYR A 139 -9.34 6.04 9.27
CA TYR A 139 -9.73 5.87 7.88
C TYR A 139 -10.65 6.97 7.34
N THR A 140 -11.31 7.77 8.20
CA THR A 140 -12.08 8.95 7.76
C THR A 140 -11.19 10.17 7.49
N GLN A 141 -9.90 10.09 7.81
CA GLN A 141 -8.94 11.15 7.61
C GLN A 141 -8.47 11.24 6.15
N TYR A 142 -8.22 12.45 5.71
CA TYR A 142 -7.65 12.74 4.42
C TYR A 142 -6.13 12.96 4.50
N THR A 143 -5.47 13.14 3.35
CA THR A 143 -4.06 13.57 3.30
C THR A 143 -3.86 14.78 4.20
N PRO A 144 -2.86 14.78 5.11
CA PRO A 144 -2.73 15.80 6.16
C PRO A 144 -2.17 17.13 5.62
N TYR A 145 -2.97 17.84 4.81
CA TYR A 145 -2.58 19.15 4.26
C TYR A 145 -2.50 20.24 5.32
N GLN A 146 -3.40 20.23 6.30
CA GLN A 146 -3.43 21.18 7.40
C GLN A 146 -2.67 20.62 8.60
N ALA A 147 -1.52 21.23 8.88
CA ALA A 147 -0.66 20.82 9.99
C ALA A 147 -1.36 20.96 11.34
N GLU A 148 -2.23 21.96 11.47
CA GLU A 148 -2.92 22.32 12.71
C GLU A 148 -3.84 21.22 13.24
N ILE A 149 -4.38 20.38 12.35
CA ILE A 149 -5.36 19.33 12.69
C ILE A 149 -4.85 17.91 12.39
N ALA A 150 -3.57 17.74 12.09
CA ALA A 150 -3.04 16.48 11.58
C ALA A 150 -1.65 16.11 12.13
N GLN A 151 -1.29 16.60 13.32
CA GLN A 151 0.05 16.38 13.90
C GLN A 151 0.36 14.90 14.14
N GLY A 152 -0.64 14.09 14.49
CA GLY A 152 -0.46 12.66 14.69
C GLY A 152 -0.20 11.91 13.39
N ARG A 153 -0.97 12.17 12.33
CA ARG A 153 -0.74 11.57 10.99
C ARG A 153 0.57 12.03 10.38
N LEU A 154 0.94 13.29 10.57
CA LEU A 154 2.23 13.80 10.12
C LEU A 154 3.39 13.10 10.83
N GLU A 155 3.28 12.81 12.15
CA GLU A 155 4.28 12.04 12.88
C GLU A 155 4.38 10.60 12.35
N ALA A 156 3.25 9.94 12.11
CA ALA A 156 3.22 8.60 11.55
C ALA A 156 3.82 8.53 10.12
N LEU A 157 3.57 9.54 9.29
CA LEU A 157 4.18 9.64 7.96
C LEU A 157 5.67 10.02 8.02
N LEU A 158 6.11 10.78 9.02
CA LEU A 158 7.53 11.02 9.26
C LEU A 158 8.25 9.72 9.66
N ASN A 159 7.60 8.87 10.47
CA ASN A 159 8.11 7.53 10.77
C ASN A 159 8.25 6.68 9.50
N PHE A 160 7.28 6.75 8.57
CA PHE A 160 7.37 6.09 7.27
C PHE A 160 8.58 6.58 6.46
N GLN A 161 8.79 7.89 6.37
CA GLN A 161 9.95 8.46 5.67
C GLN A 161 11.27 8.01 6.30
N THR A 162 11.36 8.02 7.62
CA THR A 162 12.56 7.59 8.37
C THR A 162 12.84 6.12 8.10
N MET A 163 11.80 5.27 8.18
CA MET A 163 11.90 3.83 7.87
C MET A 163 12.44 3.59 6.46
N VAL A 164 11.89 4.28 5.48
CA VAL A 164 12.30 4.12 4.07
C VAL A 164 13.73 4.62 3.86
N SER A 165 14.10 5.78 4.43
CA SER A 165 15.46 6.32 4.34
C SER A 165 16.49 5.36 4.94
N ASP A 166 16.22 4.86 6.13
CA ASP A 166 17.13 3.93 6.84
C ASP A 166 17.30 2.61 6.06
N LEU A 167 16.20 2.03 5.57
CA LEU A 167 16.25 0.75 4.85
C LEU A 167 16.92 0.88 3.49
N THR A 168 16.65 1.95 2.74
CA THR A 168 17.22 2.17 1.41
C THR A 168 18.66 2.70 1.42
N GLY A 169 19.13 3.22 2.55
CA GLY A 169 20.44 3.87 2.67
C GLY A 169 20.52 5.23 1.96
N LEU A 170 19.38 5.88 1.71
CA LEU A 170 19.29 7.20 1.10
C LEU A 170 18.72 8.23 2.10
N PRO A 171 19.26 9.47 2.13
CA PRO A 171 19.00 10.42 3.20
C PRO A 171 17.60 11.07 3.16
N LEU A 172 16.86 10.96 2.06
CA LEU A 172 15.58 11.63 1.89
C LEU A 172 14.54 10.71 1.27
N ALA A 173 13.43 10.50 1.96
CA ALA A 173 12.27 9.78 1.43
C ALA A 173 11.02 10.66 1.39
N GLY A 174 10.11 10.36 0.46
CA GLY A 174 8.78 10.95 0.39
C GLY A 174 7.79 10.30 1.36
N ALA A 175 6.63 10.91 1.54
CA ALA A 175 5.60 10.41 2.46
C ALA A 175 4.94 9.11 1.96
N SER A 176 4.55 9.02 0.69
CA SER A 176 4.13 7.78 0.01
C SER A 176 3.77 8.04 -1.46
N LEU A 177 3.72 6.97 -2.23
CA LEU A 177 3.19 6.92 -3.60
C LEU A 177 2.13 5.79 -3.70
N LEU A 178 1.58 5.55 -4.91
CA LEU A 178 0.47 4.61 -5.09
C LEU A 178 0.93 3.15 -4.99
N ASP A 179 1.82 2.71 -5.89
CA ASP A 179 2.38 1.37 -5.99
C ASP A 179 3.80 1.41 -6.59
N GLU A 180 4.50 0.27 -6.62
CA GLU A 180 5.87 0.19 -7.16
C GLU A 180 5.95 0.65 -8.60
N GLY A 181 5.05 0.19 -9.47
CA GLY A 181 5.07 0.56 -10.89
C GLY A 181 4.92 2.07 -11.10
N THR A 182 4.00 2.71 -10.37
CA THR A 182 3.83 4.15 -10.38
C THR A 182 5.06 4.87 -9.81
N ALA A 183 5.63 4.38 -8.71
CA ALA A 183 6.83 4.96 -8.12
C ALA A 183 8.04 4.86 -9.08
N ALA A 184 8.18 3.75 -9.80
CA ALA A 184 9.20 3.58 -10.83
C ALA A 184 9.01 4.54 -12.01
N ALA A 185 7.76 4.76 -12.44
CA ALA A 185 7.44 5.73 -13.49
C ALA A 185 7.68 7.18 -13.03
N GLU A 186 7.38 7.52 -11.79
CA GLU A 186 7.72 8.83 -11.21
C GLU A 186 9.25 9.00 -11.08
N ALA A 187 9.99 7.94 -10.72
CA ALA A 187 11.45 7.97 -10.68
C ALA A 187 12.06 8.13 -12.08
N MET A 188 11.46 7.54 -13.13
CA MET A 188 11.82 7.80 -14.52
C MET A 188 11.66 9.29 -14.87
N ALA A 189 10.51 9.88 -14.57
CA ALA A 189 10.27 11.30 -14.84
C ALA A 189 11.23 12.20 -14.04
N MET A 190 11.52 11.82 -12.79
CA MET A 190 12.51 12.49 -11.95
C MET A 190 13.92 12.42 -12.55
N ALA A 191 14.35 11.23 -12.99
CA ALA A 191 15.65 11.03 -13.63
C ALA A 191 15.79 11.84 -14.93
N TYR A 192 14.73 11.88 -15.74
CA TYR A 192 14.66 12.73 -16.92
C TYR A 192 14.82 14.22 -16.56
N SER A 193 14.13 14.67 -15.52
CA SER A 193 14.27 16.05 -15.01
C SER A 193 15.69 16.35 -14.48
N ILE A 194 16.36 15.38 -13.85
CA ILE A 194 17.76 15.49 -13.38
C ILE A 194 18.69 15.69 -14.59
N ALA A 195 18.47 14.95 -15.65
CA ALA A 195 19.26 15.03 -16.90
C ALA A 195 19.01 16.28 -17.74
N GLY A 196 18.15 17.21 -17.27
CA GLY A 196 17.87 18.48 -17.96
C GLY A 196 16.45 18.62 -18.50
N GLY A 197 15.64 17.57 -18.55
CA GLY A 197 14.17 17.57 -18.73
C GLY A 197 13.57 18.15 -20.01
N HIS A 198 14.36 18.87 -20.81
CA HIS A 198 13.95 19.53 -22.06
C HIS A 198 14.88 19.17 -23.22
N ASP A 199 15.96 18.44 -22.95
CA ASP A 199 16.88 18.01 -23.98
C ASP A 199 16.32 16.74 -24.67
N GLN A 200 15.70 16.93 -25.82
CA GLN A 200 15.18 15.82 -26.64
C GLN A 200 16.27 14.82 -27.06
N ALA A 201 17.54 15.19 -26.94
CA ALA A 201 18.66 14.28 -27.19
C ALA A 201 18.78 13.19 -26.13
N LYS A 202 18.31 13.43 -24.88
CA LYS A 202 18.34 12.48 -23.76
C LYS A 202 16.91 11.99 -23.44
N ASN A 203 16.38 11.06 -24.22
CA ASN A 203 14.99 10.61 -24.11
C ASN A 203 14.81 9.09 -23.90
N VAL A 204 15.88 8.35 -23.59
CA VAL A 204 15.85 6.90 -23.40
C VAL A 204 16.07 6.54 -21.94
N LEU A 205 15.15 5.75 -21.34
CA LEU A 205 15.40 5.02 -20.10
C LEU A 205 15.87 3.60 -20.46
N LEU A 206 17.02 3.20 -19.94
CA LEU A 206 17.44 1.80 -19.94
C LEU A 206 16.77 1.10 -18.76
N MET A 207 16.00 0.06 -18.99
CA MET A 207 15.30 -0.67 -17.93
C MET A 207 15.67 -2.14 -17.97
N ALA A 208 16.02 -2.69 -16.81
CA ALA A 208 16.35 -4.09 -16.70
C ALA A 208 15.16 -4.97 -17.11
N GLN A 209 15.41 -5.94 -18.00
CA GLN A 209 14.38 -6.86 -18.49
C GLN A 209 13.85 -7.82 -17.40
N ASP A 210 14.56 -7.92 -16.29
CA ASP A 210 14.22 -8.69 -15.11
C ASP A 210 13.59 -7.86 -13.98
N CYS A 211 13.04 -6.68 -14.30
CA CYS A 211 12.06 -6.01 -13.47
C CYS A 211 10.72 -6.77 -13.44
N HIS A 212 9.86 -6.47 -12.47
CA HIS A 212 8.52 -7.05 -12.46
C HIS A 212 7.74 -6.65 -13.73
N PRO A 213 7.04 -7.59 -14.38
CA PRO A 213 6.34 -7.30 -15.64
C PRO A 213 5.36 -6.14 -15.57
N GLN A 214 4.60 -6.02 -14.46
CA GLN A 214 3.67 -4.91 -14.27
C GLN A 214 4.41 -3.57 -14.10
N THR A 215 5.57 -3.54 -13.45
CA THR A 215 6.40 -2.34 -13.32
C THR A 215 6.90 -1.88 -14.68
N ILE A 216 7.35 -2.82 -15.53
CA ILE A 216 7.74 -2.54 -16.92
C ILE A 216 6.57 -1.91 -17.69
N ALA A 217 5.38 -2.53 -17.62
CA ALA A 217 4.20 -2.05 -18.35
C ALA A 217 3.78 -0.63 -17.92
N VAL A 218 3.77 -0.35 -16.62
CA VAL A 218 3.43 1.00 -16.10
C VAL A 218 4.45 2.04 -16.52
N VAL A 219 5.75 1.73 -16.44
CA VAL A 219 6.82 2.65 -16.86
C VAL A 219 6.74 2.93 -18.35
N GLN A 220 6.49 1.92 -19.19
CA GLN A 220 6.30 2.09 -20.64
C GLN A 220 5.10 2.98 -20.95
N THR A 221 3.93 2.73 -20.33
CA THR A 221 2.72 3.53 -20.52
C THR A 221 2.94 5.01 -20.16
N ARG A 222 3.63 5.26 -19.03
CA ARG A 222 3.93 6.63 -18.59
C ARG A 222 4.98 7.30 -19.47
N ALA A 223 5.94 6.56 -20.00
CA ALA A 223 6.95 7.05 -20.93
C ALA A 223 6.33 7.57 -22.25
N GLU A 224 5.34 6.83 -22.80
CA GLU A 224 4.62 7.23 -24.02
C GLU A 224 3.99 8.61 -23.86
N GLY A 225 3.31 8.88 -22.75
CA GLY A 225 2.68 10.18 -22.47
C GLY A 225 3.67 11.33 -22.34
N LEU A 226 4.94 11.04 -22.04
CA LEU A 226 6.02 12.01 -21.92
C LEU A 226 6.89 12.10 -23.19
N GLY A 227 6.62 11.31 -24.23
CA GLY A 227 7.45 11.20 -25.43
C GLY A 227 8.81 10.54 -25.17
N LEU A 228 8.94 9.77 -24.08
CA LEU A 228 10.15 9.04 -23.70
C LEU A 228 10.13 7.61 -24.24
N LYS A 229 11.30 7.00 -24.35
CA LYS A 229 11.49 5.62 -24.80
C LYS A 229 12.02 4.76 -23.67
N VAL A 230 11.47 3.56 -23.50
CA VAL A 230 11.98 2.55 -22.58
C VAL A 230 12.62 1.45 -23.38
N LYS A 231 13.91 1.20 -23.13
CA LYS A 231 14.70 0.15 -23.76
C LYS A 231 15.00 -0.94 -22.73
N LEU A 232 14.43 -2.14 -22.93
CA LEU A 232 14.73 -3.28 -22.06
C LEU A 232 16.12 -3.83 -22.37
N VAL A 233 16.90 -4.02 -21.31
CA VAL A 233 18.31 -4.44 -21.39
C VAL A 233 18.65 -5.46 -20.32
N ASP A 234 19.73 -6.20 -20.51
CA ASP A 234 20.43 -6.88 -19.43
C ASP A 234 21.50 -5.92 -18.88
N PRO A 235 21.28 -5.32 -17.69
CA PRO A 235 22.16 -4.23 -17.23
C PRO A 235 23.59 -4.70 -16.93
N LEU A 236 23.78 -5.98 -16.59
CA LEU A 236 25.10 -6.53 -16.29
C LEU A 236 25.92 -6.84 -17.54
N LYS A 237 25.27 -6.97 -18.71
CA LYS A 237 25.94 -7.21 -20.01
C LYS A 237 26.16 -5.96 -20.84
N LEU A 238 25.76 -4.78 -20.34
CA LEU A 238 25.97 -3.52 -21.05
C LEU A 238 27.48 -3.18 -21.10
N ALA A 239 28.08 -3.25 -22.26
CA ALA A 239 29.46 -2.79 -22.48
C ALA A 239 29.54 -1.25 -22.53
N SER A 240 28.50 -0.59 -23.06
CA SER A 240 28.35 0.86 -23.11
C SER A 240 26.89 1.25 -23.02
N PHE A 241 26.63 2.51 -22.67
CA PHE A 241 25.29 3.05 -22.59
C PHE A 241 24.87 3.70 -23.90
N ASP A 242 23.56 3.68 -24.17
CA ASP A 242 22.97 4.40 -25.29
C ASP A 242 23.23 5.91 -25.12
N ALA A 243 23.68 6.58 -26.18
CA ALA A 243 24.01 8.00 -26.16
C ALA A 243 22.82 8.90 -25.78
N HIS A 244 21.60 8.43 -26.05
CA HIS A 244 20.35 9.11 -25.70
C HIS A 244 19.81 8.74 -24.31
N ALA A 245 20.51 7.88 -23.55
CA ALA A 245 20.08 7.48 -22.24
C ALA A 245 20.20 8.63 -21.22
N PHE A 246 19.21 8.73 -20.33
CA PHE A 246 19.22 9.64 -19.19
C PHE A 246 19.28 8.90 -17.84
N GLY A 247 18.95 7.61 -17.84
CA GLY A 247 18.96 6.81 -16.62
C GLY A 247 18.91 5.32 -16.89
N VAL A 248 19.18 4.56 -15.85
CA VAL A 248 19.04 3.10 -15.82
C VAL A 248 18.20 2.69 -14.61
N LEU A 249 17.23 1.78 -14.81
CA LEU A 249 16.37 1.24 -13.76
C LEU A 249 16.62 -0.26 -13.63
N VAL A 250 16.93 -0.71 -12.41
CA VAL A 250 17.17 -2.12 -12.05
C VAL A 250 16.20 -2.57 -10.96
N GLN A 251 15.99 -3.90 -10.84
CA GLN A 251 15.19 -4.53 -9.80
C GLN A 251 16.08 -5.24 -8.78
N TYR A 252 15.79 -5.09 -7.48
CA TYR A 252 16.61 -5.64 -6.39
C TYR A 252 15.76 -6.15 -5.21
N PRO A 253 15.64 -7.48 -5.03
CA PRO A 253 16.01 -8.57 -5.93
C PRO A 253 15.28 -8.51 -7.27
N THR A 254 15.83 -9.19 -8.30
CA THR A 254 15.20 -9.29 -9.62
C THR A 254 13.88 -10.06 -9.56
N THR A 255 13.07 -9.97 -10.62
CA THR A 255 11.74 -10.61 -10.64
C THR A 255 11.80 -12.15 -10.55
N ASP A 256 12.93 -12.76 -10.85
CA ASP A 256 13.18 -14.20 -10.68
C ASP A 256 13.97 -14.54 -9.40
N GLY A 257 14.16 -13.55 -8.53
CA GLY A 257 14.68 -13.70 -7.17
C GLY A 257 16.19 -13.49 -7.00
N ARG A 258 16.96 -13.32 -8.10
CA ARG A 258 18.42 -13.12 -7.99
C ARG A 258 18.77 -11.80 -7.30
N VAL A 259 19.83 -11.85 -6.52
CA VAL A 259 20.45 -10.66 -5.92
C VAL A 259 21.74 -10.38 -6.68
N GLU A 260 21.76 -9.28 -7.42
CA GLU A 260 22.87 -8.89 -8.27
C GLU A 260 23.70 -7.77 -7.64
N ASP A 261 24.99 -7.68 -7.94
CA ASP A 261 25.83 -6.55 -7.55
C ASP A 261 25.83 -5.48 -8.65
N TYR A 262 25.24 -4.35 -8.36
CA TYR A 262 25.14 -3.22 -9.30
C TYR A 262 26.16 -2.12 -9.06
N ALA A 263 27.16 -2.30 -8.18
CA ALA A 263 28.13 -1.24 -7.83
C ALA A 263 28.97 -0.77 -9.03
N ASP A 264 29.44 -1.72 -9.86
CA ASP A 264 30.15 -1.39 -11.11
C ASP A 264 29.23 -0.69 -12.11
N LEU A 265 28.01 -1.19 -12.28
CA LEU A 265 27.00 -0.53 -13.13
C LEU A 265 26.79 0.92 -12.73
N CYS A 266 26.63 1.21 -11.42
CA CYS A 266 26.48 2.57 -10.90
C CYS A 266 27.67 3.46 -11.24
N THR A 267 28.89 2.96 -11.01
CA THR A 267 30.11 3.70 -11.32
C THR A 267 30.18 4.08 -12.80
N ARG A 268 29.91 3.13 -13.69
CA ARG A 268 29.90 3.37 -15.13
C ARG A 268 28.76 4.28 -15.58
N ALA A 269 27.55 4.11 -15.01
CA ALA A 269 26.40 4.93 -15.30
C ALA A 269 26.64 6.41 -14.91
N HIS A 270 27.16 6.64 -13.70
CA HIS A 270 27.54 7.99 -13.26
C HIS A 270 28.63 8.61 -14.14
N GLY A 271 29.63 7.84 -14.56
CA GLY A 271 30.65 8.28 -15.52
C GLY A 271 30.07 8.70 -16.86
N ALA A 272 28.91 8.17 -17.25
CA ALA A 272 28.16 8.52 -18.44
C ALA A 272 27.07 9.59 -18.20
N GLY A 273 26.94 10.12 -16.98
CA GLY A 273 25.94 11.11 -16.59
C GLY A 273 24.51 10.57 -16.48
N LEU A 274 24.35 9.28 -16.22
CA LEU A 274 23.04 8.63 -16.04
C LEU A 274 22.65 8.56 -14.58
N THR A 275 21.36 8.72 -14.30
CA THR A 275 20.75 8.48 -13.00
C THR A 275 20.46 7.00 -12.83
N VAL A 276 20.84 6.41 -11.67
CA VAL A 276 20.57 5.00 -11.34
C VAL A 276 19.37 4.90 -10.42
N ILE A 277 18.35 4.16 -10.86
CA ILE A 277 17.11 3.89 -10.13
C ILE A 277 17.08 2.41 -9.76
N ALA A 278 16.81 2.10 -8.48
CA ALA A 278 16.57 0.74 -8.01
C ALA A 278 15.11 0.57 -7.56
N ALA A 279 14.41 -0.38 -8.16
CA ALA A 279 13.14 -0.88 -7.62
C ALA A 279 13.47 -2.01 -6.63
N ALA A 280 13.16 -1.82 -5.34
CA ALA A 280 13.64 -2.69 -4.27
C ALA A 280 12.51 -3.23 -3.39
N ASP A 281 12.65 -4.48 -2.96
CA ASP A 281 11.81 -5.05 -1.91
C ASP A 281 12.28 -4.56 -0.53
N LEU A 282 11.42 -3.82 0.15
CA LEU A 282 11.75 -3.16 1.41
C LEU A 282 12.13 -4.14 2.54
N LEU A 283 11.51 -5.34 2.60
CA LEU A 283 11.84 -6.34 3.62
C LEU A 283 13.21 -6.96 3.36
N SER A 284 13.56 -7.18 2.12
CA SER A 284 14.88 -7.72 1.75
C SER A 284 16.02 -6.84 2.23
N LEU A 285 15.79 -5.51 2.27
CA LEU A 285 16.78 -4.53 2.70
C LEU A 285 17.11 -4.59 4.21
N THR A 286 16.39 -5.37 4.99
CA THR A 286 16.79 -5.69 6.37
C THR A 286 17.95 -6.67 6.45
N LEU A 287 18.20 -7.44 5.37
CA LEU A 287 19.25 -8.45 5.26
C LEU A 287 20.26 -8.14 4.14
N LEU A 288 19.83 -7.44 3.09
CA LEU A 288 20.65 -7.13 1.92
C LEU A 288 21.25 -5.72 2.01
N ARG A 289 22.44 -5.56 1.44
CA ARG A 289 23.12 -4.27 1.31
C ARG A 289 22.19 -3.27 0.62
N PRO A 290 21.91 -2.10 1.25
CA PRO A 290 20.95 -1.13 0.71
C PRO A 290 21.42 -0.54 -0.63
N PRO A 291 20.48 -0.21 -1.54
CA PRO A 291 20.83 0.39 -2.83
C PRO A 291 21.61 1.72 -2.72
N GLY A 292 21.34 2.53 -1.71
CA GLY A 292 22.11 3.76 -1.48
C GLY A 292 23.59 3.51 -1.23
N GLU A 293 23.96 2.36 -0.63
CA GLU A 293 25.35 2.02 -0.32
C GLU A 293 26.14 1.47 -1.53
N TRP A 294 25.47 0.97 -2.56
CA TRP A 294 26.14 0.56 -3.80
C TRP A 294 25.99 1.58 -4.93
N GLY A 295 25.39 2.76 -4.65
CA GLY A 295 25.45 3.92 -5.53
C GLY A 295 24.16 4.32 -6.21
N ALA A 296 22.99 3.71 -5.91
CA ALA A 296 21.72 4.16 -6.46
C ALA A 296 21.42 5.61 -6.09
N ASP A 297 20.88 6.38 -7.04
CA ASP A 297 20.47 7.78 -6.84
C ASP A 297 19.02 7.89 -6.35
N VAL A 298 18.19 6.97 -6.81
CA VAL A 298 16.76 6.87 -6.46
C VAL A 298 16.42 5.42 -6.15
N VAL A 299 15.69 5.20 -5.07
CA VAL A 299 15.17 3.86 -4.71
C VAL A 299 13.66 3.95 -4.57
N VAL A 300 12.95 3.04 -5.25
CA VAL A 300 11.49 2.91 -5.22
C VAL A 300 11.10 1.50 -4.84
N GLY A 301 9.84 1.28 -4.51
CA GLY A 301 9.29 -0.04 -4.23
C GLY A 301 7.95 0.05 -3.53
N SER A 302 7.46 -1.11 -3.07
CA SER A 302 6.21 -1.22 -2.32
C SER A 302 6.48 -1.54 -0.85
N ALA A 303 5.74 -0.90 0.06
CA ALA A 303 5.72 -1.26 1.48
C ALA A 303 4.61 -2.26 1.83
N GLN A 304 3.99 -2.91 0.84
CA GLN A 304 2.86 -3.82 1.03
C GLN A 304 3.15 -4.91 2.07
N ARG A 305 4.30 -5.55 1.99
CA ARG A 305 4.66 -6.64 2.91
C ARG A 305 4.98 -6.21 4.35
N PHE A 306 4.87 -4.91 4.65
CA PHE A 306 4.89 -4.37 6.01
C PHE A 306 3.46 -4.29 6.57
N GLY A 307 2.79 -5.44 6.64
CA GLY A 307 1.50 -5.61 7.27
C GLY A 307 0.28 -5.10 6.48
N VAL A 308 0.43 -4.73 5.22
CA VAL A 308 -0.69 -4.30 4.37
C VAL A 308 -1.25 -5.49 3.60
N PRO A 309 -2.56 -5.82 3.73
CA PRO A 309 -3.19 -6.88 2.94
C PRO A 309 -3.04 -6.66 1.43
N MET A 310 -2.93 -7.75 0.65
CA MET A 310 -2.76 -7.65 -0.81
C MET A 310 -3.96 -7.01 -1.52
N GLY A 311 -5.19 -7.21 -1.01
CA GLY A 311 -6.42 -6.57 -1.49
C GLY A 311 -6.63 -6.68 -3.00
N PHE A 312 -6.25 -7.80 -3.61
CA PHE A 312 -6.31 -8.04 -5.06
C PHE A 312 -5.51 -7.01 -5.89
N GLY A 313 -4.45 -6.47 -5.33
CA GLY A 313 -3.55 -5.56 -6.04
C GLY A 313 -3.51 -4.14 -5.52
N GLY A 314 -4.23 -3.84 -4.47
CA GLY A 314 -4.09 -2.54 -3.86
C GLY A 314 -5.39 -1.79 -3.56
N PRO A 315 -5.26 -0.50 -3.19
CA PRO A 315 -4.01 0.29 -3.22
C PRO A 315 -2.99 -0.17 -2.16
N HIS A 316 -1.70 0.14 -2.41
CA HIS A 316 -0.61 -0.07 -1.46
C HIS A 316 0.15 1.22 -1.22
N ALA A 317 0.99 1.28 -0.18
CA ALA A 317 1.92 2.39 0.01
C ALA A 317 3.23 2.07 -0.70
N ALA A 318 3.49 2.72 -1.83
CA ALA A 318 4.81 2.72 -2.43
C ALA A 318 5.70 3.78 -1.78
N PHE A 319 7.00 3.62 -1.94
CA PHE A 319 7.99 4.56 -1.46
C PHE A 319 8.89 5.05 -2.58
N ILE A 320 9.50 6.21 -2.35
CA ILE A 320 10.60 6.76 -3.12
C ILE A 320 11.58 7.43 -2.18
N ALA A 321 12.86 7.09 -2.33
CA ALA A 321 13.95 7.72 -1.61
C ALA A 321 15.02 8.20 -2.59
N THR A 322 15.76 9.26 -2.21
CA THR A 322 16.78 9.85 -3.06
C THR A 322 17.84 10.61 -2.26
N LYS A 323 18.87 11.09 -2.95
CA LYS A 323 19.89 11.98 -2.42
C LYS A 323 19.31 13.36 -2.11
N THR A 324 19.87 14.06 -1.12
CA THR A 324 19.39 15.39 -0.67
C THR A 324 19.39 16.43 -1.79
N GLU A 325 20.37 16.38 -2.70
CA GLU A 325 20.50 17.29 -3.82
C GLU A 325 19.31 17.25 -4.78
N HIS A 326 18.58 16.13 -4.83
CA HIS A 326 17.40 15.93 -5.66
C HIS A 326 16.07 16.28 -4.97
N SER A 327 16.10 16.80 -3.75
CA SER A 327 14.92 17.10 -2.94
C SER A 327 13.85 17.93 -3.67
N ARG A 328 14.28 18.88 -4.51
CA ARG A 328 13.37 19.73 -5.28
C ARG A 328 12.74 19.05 -6.50
N ARG A 329 13.20 17.86 -6.86
CA ARG A 329 12.68 17.03 -7.97
C ARG A 329 11.91 15.80 -7.49
N LEU A 330 11.91 15.54 -6.18
CA LEU A 330 11.19 14.40 -5.59
C LEU A 330 9.67 14.55 -5.83
N PRO A 331 8.98 13.58 -6.42
CA PRO A 331 7.52 13.61 -6.55
C PRO A 331 6.85 13.35 -5.19
N GLY A 332 5.56 13.70 -5.09
CA GLY A 332 4.77 13.47 -3.88
C GLY A 332 5.10 14.40 -2.72
N ARG A 333 4.63 14.06 -1.54
CA ARG A 333 4.70 14.88 -0.33
C ARG A 333 5.97 14.57 0.48
N ILE A 334 6.46 15.57 1.19
CA ILE A 334 7.54 15.42 2.18
C ILE A 334 7.05 16.04 3.47
N ILE A 335 7.13 15.30 4.56
CA ILE A 335 6.87 15.81 5.90
C ILE A 335 8.18 16.35 6.46
N GLY A 336 8.13 17.54 7.03
CA GLY A 336 9.28 18.21 7.63
C GLY A 336 9.01 18.63 9.06
N VAL A 337 10.09 18.75 9.82
CA VAL A 337 10.07 19.25 11.20
C VAL A 337 10.16 20.77 11.18
N SER A 338 9.32 21.44 11.97
CA SER A 338 9.23 22.88 12.14
C SER A 338 9.03 23.22 13.63
N ARG A 339 8.66 24.45 13.91
CA ARG A 339 8.28 24.91 15.25
C ARG A 339 6.95 25.63 15.20
N ASP A 340 6.16 25.50 16.28
CA ASP A 340 4.95 26.27 16.49
C ASP A 340 5.26 27.71 17.00
N SER A 341 4.23 28.50 17.23
CA SER A 341 4.37 29.87 17.76
C SER A 341 4.99 29.95 19.16
N ASN A 342 4.96 28.85 19.92
CA ASN A 342 5.52 28.74 21.25
C ASN A 342 6.95 28.14 21.25
N GLY A 343 7.49 27.82 20.06
CA GLY A 343 8.81 27.22 19.92
C GLY A 343 8.84 25.69 20.07
N ASN A 344 7.71 25.02 20.28
CA ASN A 344 7.65 23.56 20.36
C ASN A 344 7.82 22.91 18.99
N THR A 345 8.27 21.66 18.98
CA THR A 345 8.36 20.88 17.74
C THR A 345 6.98 20.71 17.12
N ALA A 346 6.84 21.07 15.85
CA ALA A 346 5.66 20.91 15.05
C ALA A 346 6.01 20.30 13.69
N LEU A 347 5.09 19.58 13.09
CA LEU A 347 5.26 18.91 11.79
C LEU A 347 4.43 19.63 10.73
N ARG A 348 4.94 19.66 9.52
CA ARG A 348 4.23 20.24 8.38
C ARG A 348 4.72 19.61 7.06
N MET A 349 4.01 19.85 5.99
CA MET A 349 4.52 19.55 4.65
C MET A 349 5.68 20.49 4.31
N ALA A 350 6.76 19.92 3.78
CA ALA A 350 7.97 20.64 3.40
C ALA A 350 8.08 20.80 1.88
N ILE A 351 8.81 21.85 1.44
CA ILE A 351 9.14 22.14 0.03
C ILE A 351 7.90 22.15 -0.89
N GLN A 352 6.80 22.72 -0.43
CA GLN A 352 5.50 22.75 -1.16
C GLN A 352 5.58 23.51 -2.50
N THR A 353 6.61 24.33 -2.71
CA THR A 353 6.82 25.07 -3.98
C THR A 353 6.96 24.17 -5.21
N ARG A 354 7.20 22.85 -5.04
CA ARG A 354 7.24 21.85 -6.13
C ARG A 354 5.86 21.40 -6.58
N GLU A 355 4.82 21.65 -5.78
CA GLU A 355 3.53 21.02 -5.91
C GLU A 355 2.63 21.74 -6.93
N GLN A 356 1.66 21.02 -7.48
CA GLN A 356 0.77 21.47 -8.55
C GLN A 356 -0.01 22.73 -8.17
N HIS A 357 -0.49 22.86 -6.94
CA HIS A 357 -1.25 24.03 -6.50
C HIS A 357 -0.43 25.34 -6.49
N ILE A 358 0.91 25.23 -6.53
CA ILE A 358 1.82 26.38 -6.61
C ILE A 358 2.42 26.51 -8.02
N LYS A 359 3.03 25.44 -8.55
CA LYS A 359 3.73 25.47 -9.84
C LYS A 359 2.85 25.21 -11.06
N ARG A 360 1.61 24.77 -10.85
CA ARG A 360 0.64 24.48 -11.92
C ARG A 360 1.22 23.50 -12.96
N GLU A 361 1.23 23.85 -14.24
CA GLU A 361 1.78 23.04 -15.35
C GLU A 361 3.29 22.75 -15.23
N LYS A 362 4.01 23.52 -14.42
CA LYS A 362 5.45 23.33 -14.16
C LYS A 362 5.74 22.48 -12.93
N ALA A 363 4.71 21.87 -12.33
CA ALA A 363 4.89 21.01 -11.16
C ALA A 363 5.75 19.78 -11.49
N THR A 364 6.51 19.33 -10.51
CA THR A 364 7.35 18.12 -10.65
C THR A 364 6.51 16.88 -10.87
N SER A 365 5.32 16.84 -10.24
CA SER A 365 4.36 15.73 -10.34
C SER A 365 2.95 16.25 -10.10
N ASN A 366 1.97 15.57 -10.69
CA ASN A 366 0.54 15.85 -10.50
C ASN A 366 -0.10 14.97 -9.40
N ILE A 367 0.69 14.38 -8.53
CA ILE A 367 0.20 13.59 -7.40
C ILE A 367 -0.54 14.50 -6.43
N CYS A 368 -1.86 14.33 -6.33
CA CYS A 368 -2.72 15.07 -5.40
C CYS A 368 -2.84 14.35 -4.06
N THR A 369 -3.16 13.06 -4.09
CA THR A 369 -3.44 12.25 -2.89
C THR A 369 -2.35 11.22 -2.69
N ALA A 370 -1.81 11.14 -1.47
CA ALA A 370 -0.90 10.09 -1.04
C ALA A 370 -1.68 8.91 -0.43
N GLN A 371 -1.07 7.74 -0.37
CA GLN A 371 -1.62 6.55 0.33
C GLN A 371 -1.37 6.66 1.84
N ALA A 372 -1.96 7.67 2.48
CA ALA A 372 -1.65 8.01 3.86
C ALA A 372 -1.93 6.86 4.84
N LEU A 373 -3.15 6.27 4.81
CA LEU A 373 -3.53 5.21 5.74
C LEU A 373 -2.60 3.99 5.63
N LEU A 374 -2.29 3.53 4.43
CA LEU A 374 -1.48 2.35 4.20
C LEU A 374 0.01 2.61 4.51
N ALA A 375 0.50 3.82 4.26
CA ALA A 375 1.84 4.23 4.70
C ALA A 375 1.94 4.28 6.23
N ILE A 376 0.90 4.76 6.90
CA ILE A 376 0.81 4.75 8.36
C ILE A 376 0.82 3.31 8.87
N MET A 377 0.03 2.41 8.29
CA MET A 377 0.04 0.98 8.66
C MET A 377 1.44 0.37 8.51
N ALA A 378 2.12 0.61 7.39
CA ALA A 378 3.46 0.10 7.14
C ALA A 378 4.50 0.67 8.13
N SER A 379 4.41 1.95 8.47
CA SER A 379 5.28 2.54 9.49
C SER A 379 5.02 1.96 10.88
N MET A 380 3.76 1.75 11.23
CA MET A 380 3.38 1.15 12.53
C MET A 380 3.78 -0.32 12.62
N TYR A 381 3.78 -1.05 11.50
CA TYR A 381 4.35 -2.40 11.44
C TYR A 381 5.84 -2.39 11.81
N ALA A 382 6.61 -1.44 11.25
CA ALA A 382 8.01 -1.28 11.60
C ALA A 382 8.23 -0.81 13.05
N VAL A 383 7.37 0.08 13.56
CA VAL A 383 7.39 0.53 14.98
C VAL A 383 7.13 -0.64 15.92
N TYR A 384 6.15 -1.49 15.60
CA TYR A 384 5.76 -2.63 16.44
C TYR A 384 6.79 -3.76 16.45
N HIS A 385 7.36 -4.08 15.29
CA HIS A 385 8.35 -5.16 15.17
C HIS A 385 9.77 -4.73 15.54
N GLY A 386 10.09 -3.45 15.37
CA GLY A 386 11.43 -2.93 15.51
C GLY A 386 12.44 -3.55 14.55
N PRO A 387 13.71 -3.12 14.58
CA PRO A 387 14.73 -3.64 13.66
C PRO A 387 14.97 -5.13 13.80
N GLU A 388 14.95 -5.66 15.01
CA GLU A 388 15.19 -7.09 15.27
C GLU A 388 13.99 -7.96 14.87
N GLY A 389 12.75 -7.48 15.05
CA GLY A 389 11.56 -8.17 14.59
C GLY A 389 11.52 -8.28 13.08
N LEU A 390 11.78 -7.19 12.36
CA LEU A 390 11.87 -7.18 10.90
C LEU A 390 12.97 -8.11 10.39
N ARG A 391 14.15 -8.10 11.04
CA ARG A 391 15.25 -9.02 10.72
C ARG A 391 14.84 -10.48 10.90
N ARG A 392 14.14 -10.81 11.99
CA ARG A 392 13.63 -12.19 12.22
C ARG A 392 12.64 -12.61 11.15
N ILE A 393 11.70 -11.74 10.76
CA ILE A 393 10.74 -12.00 9.68
C ILE A 393 11.48 -12.26 8.37
N ALA A 394 12.37 -11.37 7.96
CA ALA A 394 13.14 -11.51 6.73
C ALA A 394 14.03 -12.77 6.74
N SER A 395 14.69 -13.06 7.88
CA SER A 395 15.54 -14.26 8.03
C SER A 395 14.73 -15.54 7.90
N ARG A 396 13.52 -15.59 8.45
CA ARG A 396 12.61 -16.73 8.33
C ARG A 396 12.14 -16.94 6.90
N VAL A 397 11.74 -15.86 6.23
CA VAL A 397 11.34 -15.87 4.82
C VAL A 397 12.49 -16.39 3.95
N HIS A 398 13.68 -15.83 4.10
CA HIS A 398 14.88 -16.25 3.40
C HIS A 398 15.26 -17.72 3.70
N ALA A 399 15.16 -18.15 4.96
CA ALA A 399 15.45 -19.53 5.35
C ALA A 399 14.53 -20.52 4.65
N TYR A 400 13.23 -20.24 4.52
CA TYR A 400 12.29 -21.09 3.81
C TYR A 400 12.60 -21.18 2.31
N ALA A 401 12.99 -20.10 1.66
CA ALA A 401 13.44 -20.13 0.27
C ALA A 401 14.68 -21.03 0.10
N ARG A 402 15.63 -20.96 1.03
CA ARG A 402 16.84 -21.81 1.02
C ARG A 402 16.54 -23.28 1.25
N VAL A 403 15.62 -23.58 2.17
CA VAL A 403 15.14 -24.94 2.42
C VAL A 403 14.45 -25.52 1.18
N LEU A 404 13.59 -24.74 0.53
CA LEU A 404 12.93 -25.14 -0.71
C LEU A 404 13.95 -25.37 -1.82
N ALA A 405 14.93 -24.49 -2.00
CA ALA A 405 16.00 -24.67 -2.99
C ALA A 405 16.79 -25.96 -2.76
N ALA A 406 17.20 -26.24 -1.51
CA ALA A 406 17.91 -27.46 -1.15
C ALA A 406 17.06 -28.72 -1.36
N GLY A 407 15.79 -28.69 -0.93
CA GLY A 407 14.85 -29.80 -1.08
C GLY A 407 14.55 -30.12 -2.55
N LEU A 408 14.30 -29.12 -3.36
CA LEU A 408 14.03 -29.27 -4.80
C LEU A 408 15.26 -29.79 -5.56
N THR A 409 16.45 -29.33 -5.19
CA THR A 409 17.71 -29.88 -5.73
C THR A 409 17.87 -31.35 -5.36
N LYS A 410 17.56 -31.72 -4.12
CA LYS A 410 17.58 -33.12 -3.65
C LYS A 410 16.57 -34.00 -4.40
N LEU A 411 15.44 -33.43 -4.83
CA LEU A 411 14.45 -34.11 -5.68
C LEU A 411 14.86 -34.19 -7.16
N GLY A 412 16.00 -33.60 -7.53
CA GLY A 412 16.54 -33.64 -8.89
C GLY A 412 16.06 -32.52 -9.82
N HIS A 413 15.30 -31.55 -9.31
CA HIS A 413 14.93 -30.36 -10.08
C HIS A 413 16.10 -29.37 -10.16
N LYS A 414 16.10 -28.51 -11.20
CA LYS A 414 17.16 -27.51 -11.38
C LYS A 414 16.70 -26.18 -10.80
N VAL A 415 17.29 -25.80 -9.68
CA VAL A 415 17.09 -24.47 -9.09
C VAL A 415 18.09 -23.51 -9.70
N GLN A 416 17.64 -22.30 -10.07
CA GLN A 416 18.50 -21.24 -10.60
C GLN A 416 19.62 -20.92 -9.59
N GLY A 417 20.85 -20.84 -10.07
CA GLY A 417 22.01 -20.50 -9.25
C GLY A 417 22.09 -19.00 -8.92
N GLY A 418 23.06 -18.66 -8.05
CA GLY A 418 23.28 -17.30 -7.57
C GLY A 418 22.72 -17.06 -6.18
N VAL A 419 22.92 -15.83 -5.69
CA VAL A 419 22.33 -15.36 -4.42
C VAL A 419 20.88 -14.97 -4.66
N PHE A 420 20.00 -15.32 -3.74
CA PHE A 420 18.57 -14.95 -3.77
C PHE A 420 18.11 -14.57 -2.38
N PHE A 421 16.96 -13.90 -2.28
CA PHE A 421 16.36 -13.55 -0.99
C PHE A 421 15.21 -14.51 -0.65
N ASP A 422 14.03 -14.33 -1.22
CA ASP A 422 12.79 -15.05 -0.91
C ASP A 422 12.21 -15.81 -2.10
N THR A 423 12.68 -15.51 -3.30
CA THR A 423 12.16 -16.04 -4.54
C THR A 423 13.19 -16.93 -5.20
N ILE A 424 12.76 -18.12 -5.64
CA ILE A 424 13.59 -19.06 -6.41
C ILE A 424 12.89 -19.42 -7.72
N LYS A 425 13.69 -19.60 -8.77
CA LYS A 425 13.22 -20.10 -10.07
C LYS A 425 13.67 -21.53 -10.24
N VAL A 426 12.73 -22.41 -10.61
CA VAL A 426 12.93 -23.85 -10.65
C VAL A 426 12.53 -24.38 -12.03
N THR A 427 13.45 -25.06 -12.71
CA THR A 427 13.14 -25.82 -13.91
C THR A 427 12.79 -27.25 -13.52
N PRO A 428 11.56 -27.72 -13.73
CA PRO A 428 11.15 -29.08 -13.46
C PRO A 428 11.96 -30.10 -14.26
N VAL A 429 12.20 -31.26 -13.68
CA VAL A 429 12.85 -32.40 -14.35
C VAL A 429 11.97 -33.63 -14.20
N GLY A 430 11.69 -34.30 -15.31
CA GLY A 430 10.84 -35.51 -15.35
C GLY A 430 9.33 -35.27 -15.28
N GLU A 431 8.90 -34.01 -15.17
CA GLU A 431 7.49 -33.54 -15.22
C GLU A 431 7.46 -32.13 -15.84
N THR A 432 6.26 -31.68 -16.25
CA THR A 432 6.09 -30.29 -16.71
C THR A 432 5.69 -29.36 -15.58
N ALA A 433 5.91 -28.05 -15.78
CA ALA A 433 5.47 -27.01 -14.87
C ALA A 433 3.95 -27.07 -14.60
N GLU A 434 3.16 -27.33 -15.65
CA GLU A 434 1.69 -27.44 -15.58
C GLU A 434 1.26 -28.62 -14.71
N GLN A 435 1.95 -29.79 -14.81
CA GLN A 435 1.64 -30.97 -13.99
C GLN A 435 1.87 -30.68 -12.49
N ILE A 436 2.99 -30.02 -12.15
CA ILE A 436 3.32 -29.63 -10.79
C ILE A 436 2.34 -28.57 -10.28
N ALA A 437 2.09 -27.53 -11.07
CA ALA A 437 1.18 -26.46 -10.69
C ALA A 437 -0.26 -26.98 -10.48
N LYS A 438 -0.75 -27.84 -11.38
CA LYS A 438 -2.06 -28.49 -11.23
C LYS A 438 -2.13 -29.30 -9.93
N ARG A 439 -1.07 -30.04 -9.59
CA ARG A 439 -0.97 -30.76 -8.32
C ARG A 439 -0.96 -29.81 -7.12
N GLY A 440 -0.21 -28.72 -7.21
CA GLY A 440 -0.17 -27.67 -6.19
C GLY A 440 -1.54 -27.06 -5.89
N LEU A 441 -2.47 -27.05 -6.85
CA LEU A 441 -3.83 -26.54 -6.68
C LEU A 441 -4.81 -27.55 -6.06
N THR A 442 -4.46 -28.86 -6.01
CA THR A 442 -5.37 -29.89 -5.50
C THR A 442 -5.53 -29.84 -3.99
N ALA A 443 -6.55 -30.54 -3.48
CA ALA A 443 -6.79 -30.68 -2.05
C ALA A 443 -5.55 -31.24 -1.33
N GLY A 444 -5.17 -30.59 -0.23
CA GLY A 444 -4.00 -30.93 0.57
C GLY A 444 -2.73 -30.12 0.25
N PHE A 445 -2.68 -29.42 -0.89
CA PHE A 445 -1.55 -28.52 -1.21
C PHE A 445 -1.97 -27.04 -1.20
N GLY A 446 -2.83 -26.64 -2.13
CA GLY A 446 -3.45 -25.30 -2.09
C GLY A 446 -2.56 -24.13 -2.46
N PHE A 447 -1.56 -24.31 -3.34
CA PHE A 447 -0.59 -23.29 -3.73
C PHE A 447 -0.76 -22.80 -5.17
N ASN A 448 -0.55 -21.50 -5.41
CA ASN A 448 -0.33 -20.92 -6.72
C ASN A 448 1.16 -20.67 -6.93
N PHE A 449 1.73 -21.19 -8.03
CA PHE A 449 3.10 -20.91 -8.45
C PHE A 449 3.12 -19.90 -9.59
N ARG A 450 4.22 -19.15 -9.74
CA ARG A 450 4.46 -18.32 -10.90
C ARG A 450 4.92 -19.18 -12.08
N HIS A 451 4.30 -18.99 -13.25
CA HIS A 451 4.72 -19.61 -14.49
C HIS A 451 5.62 -18.68 -15.30
N TYR A 452 6.73 -19.22 -15.82
CA TYR A 452 7.61 -18.54 -16.76
C TYR A 452 7.43 -19.13 -18.16
N ALA A 453 7.66 -18.29 -19.19
CA ALA A 453 7.52 -18.71 -20.59
C ALA A 453 8.49 -19.83 -21.00
N ASP A 454 9.60 -20.02 -20.28
CA ASP A 454 10.58 -21.07 -20.51
C ASP A 454 10.21 -22.42 -19.87
N GLY A 455 9.00 -22.56 -19.33
CA GLY A 455 8.53 -23.77 -18.68
C GLY A 455 9.05 -23.96 -17.26
N SER A 456 9.68 -22.96 -16.65
CA SER A 456 10.07 -22.99 -15.24
C SER A 456 8.96 -22.45 -14.34
N LEU A 457 9.05 -22.73 -13.03
CA LEU A 457 8.17 -22.22 -11.99
C LEU A 457 8.94 -21.28 -11.06
N GLY A 458 8.28 -20.21 -10.61
CA GLY A 458 8.73 -19.35 -9.53
C GLY A 458 8.04 -19.71 -8.22
N ILE A 459 8.78 -19.65 -7.13
CA ILE A 459 8.32 -19.88 -5.78
C ILE A 459 8.81 -18.72 -4.92
N SER A 460 7.90 -17.87 -4.49
CA SER A 460 8.20 -16.77 -3.55
C SER A 460 7.68 -17.11 -2.17
N THR A 461 8.54 -17.08 -1.18
CA THR A 461 8.19 -17.30 0.22
C THR A 461 7.78 -16.00 0.90
N ASP A 462 6.93 -16.12 1.94
CA ASP A 462 6.46 -15.00 2.73
C ASP A 462 6.40 -15.34 4.23
N GLU A 463 6.01 -14.39 5.05
CA GLU A 463 6.00 -14.58 6.51
C GLU A 463 4.89 -15.52 7.02
N THR A 464 3.90 -15.84 6.19
CA THR A 464 2.77 -16.69 6.58
C THR A 464 3.04 -18.18 6.37
N LEU A 465 4.09 -18.55 5.59
CA LEU A 465 4.47 -19.93 5.37
C LEU A 465 4.80 -20.66 6.67
N THR A 466 4.34 -21.90 6.75
CA THR A 466 4.66 -22.84 7.83
C THR A 466 5.65 -23.91 7.39
N ARG A 467 6.13 -24.72 8.32
CA ARG A 467 6.98 -25.90 8.02
C ARG A 467 6.21 -26.93 7.21
N GLU A 468 4.94 -27.10 7.52
CA GLU A 468 4.00 -27.99 6.85
C GLU A 468 3.78 -27.55 5.40
N ASP A 469 3.64 -26.25 5.15
CA ASP A 469 3.53 -25.69 3.79
C ASP A 469 4.79 -25.97 2.97
N VAL A 470 5.97 -25.81 3.56
CA VAL A 470 7.25 -26.09 2.87
C VAL A 470 7.33 -27.57 2.49
N LEU A 471 6.96 -28.49 3.39
CA LEU A 471 6.92 -29.92 3.08
C LEU A 471 5.86 -30.26 2.03
N ALA A 472 4.71 -29.58 2.05
CA ALA A 472 3.65 -29.74 1.07
C ALA A 472 4.12 -29.26 -0.32
N VAL A 473 4.81 -28.12 -0.40
CA VAL A 473 5.43 -27.66 -1.67
C VAL A 473 6.42 -28.70 -2.20
N LEU A 474 7.34 -29.19 -1.36
CA LEU A 474 8.29 -30.24 -1.75
C LEU A 474 7.58 -31.52 -2.21
N SER A 475 6.49 -31.90 -1.56
CA SER A 475 5.68 -33.08 -1.94
C SER A 475 4.96 -32.86 -3.28
N ALA A 476 4.52 -31.64 -3.57
CA ALA A 476 3.96 -31.28 -4.89
C ALA A 476 4.98 -31.47 -6.01
N PHE A 477 6.24 -31.17 -5.78
CA PHE A 477 7.36 -31.41 -6.71
C PHE A 477 7.84 -32.88 -6.69
N ASN A 478 7.51 -33.66 -5.67
CA ASN A 478 7.83 -35.08 -5.55
C ASN A 478 6.70 -35.99 -6.07
N LYS A 479 6.08 -35.63 -7.21
CA LYS A 479 4.96 -36.37 -7.82
C LYS A 479 3.78 -36.62 -6.87
N GLY A 480 3.60 -35.74 -5.88
CA GLY A 480 2.57 -35.88 -4.83
C GLY A 480 2.90 -36.83 -3.69
N GLN A 481 4.07 -37.45 -3.71
CA GLN A 481 4.53 -38.30 -2.62
C GLN A 481 5.11 -37.44 -1.49
N PRO A 482 4.89 -37.82 -0.21
CA PRO A 482 5.47 -37.11 0.91
C PRO A 482 6.99 -36.96 0.76
N PHE A 483 7.51 -35.78 1.08
CA PHE A 483 8.95 -35.55 1.09
C PHE A 483 9.57 -36.26 2.30
N ALA A 484 10.53 -37.14 2.05
CA ALA A 484 11.24 -37.88 3.10
C ALA A 484 12.37 -37.03 3.70
N GLY A 485 12.08 -36.31 4.79
CA GLY A 485 13.05 -35.46 5.49
C GLY A 485 12.39 -34.38 6.33
N SER A 486 13.19 -33.69 7.14
CA SER A 486 12.71 -32.55 7.94
C SER A 486 13.19 -31.23 7.34
N VAL A 487 12.43 -30.16 7.56
CA VAL A 487 12.76 -28.80 7.16
C VAL A 487 14.12 -28.38 7.75
N ASP A 488 14.37 -28.72 9.02
CA ASP A 488 15.60 -28.32 9.71
C ASP A 488 16.86 -29.00 9.08
N ALA A 489 16.73 -30.25 8.65
CA ALA A 489 17.83 -30.97 8.00
C ALA A 489 18.16 -30.46 6.58
N LEU A 490 17.24 -29.72 5.96
CA LEU A 490 17.43 -29.11 4.65
C LEU A 490 18.04 -27.70 4.72
N LEU A 491 18.00 -27.04 5.89
CA LEU A 491 18.50 -25.65 6.01
C LEU A 491 20.04 -25.64 5.87
N PRO A 492 20.58 -25.00 4.81
CA PRO A 492 22.04 -24.91 4.64
C PRO A 492 22.67 -24.04 5.73
N ALA A 493 23.93 -24.31 6.06
CA ALA A 493 24.69 -23.48 7.00
C ALA A 493 24.89 -22.03 6.51
N GLY A 494 25.09 -21.10 7.45
CA GLY A 494 25.27 -19.68 7.17
C GLY A 494 24.01 -18.99 6.65
N ASN A 495 24.13 -17.73 6.24
CA ASN A 495 22.99 -16.96 5.70
C ASN A 495 22.87 -17.02 4.16
N GLY A 496 23.89 -17.50 3.43
CA GLY A 496 23.85 -17.61 1.98
C GLY A 496 23.93 -16.29 1.20
N LEU A 497 24.08 -15.14 1.87
CA LEU A 497 24.05 -13.82 1.24
C LEU A 497 25.44 -13.29 0.85
N GLY A 498 26.51 -13.81 1.45
CA GLY A 498 27.89 -13.43 1.13
C GLY A 498 28.14 -11.91 1.21
N ALA A 499 28.73 -11.36 0.16
CA ALA A 499 29.02 -9.92 0.05
C ALA A 499 27.77 -9.04 -0.09
N HIS A 500 26.61 -9.62 -0.39
CA HIS A 500 25.33 -8.89 -0.48
C HIS A 500 24.68 -8.66 0.88
N ALA A 501 25.21 -9.26 1.96
CA ALA A 501 24.66 -9.10 3.29
C ALA A 501 24.79 -7.65 3.77
N ARG A 502 23.71 -7.15 4.39
CA ARG A 502 23.70 -5.86 5.05
C ARG A 502 24.60 -5.87 6.28
N THR A 503 25.46 -4.88 6.39
CA THR A 503 26.32 -4.64 7.55
C THR A 503 25.98 -3.35 8.30
N SER A 504 25.27 -2.43 7.66
CA SER A 504 24.85 -1.16 8.25
C SER A 504 23.63 -1.32 9.17
N GLY A 505 23.57 -0.50 10.23
CA GLY A 505 22.42 -0.38 11.10
C GLY A 505 21.22 0.27 10.39
N TYR A 506 20.02 0.09 10.94
CA TYR A 506 18.80 0.74 10.50
C TYR A 506 17.79 0.82 11.65
N LEU A 507 16.81 1.70 11.55
CA LEU A 507 15.73 1.92 12.52
C LEU A 507 16.26 2.13 13.95
N THR A 508 17.33 2.92 14.07
CA THR A 508 17.96 3.22 15.36
C THR A 508 17.20 4.29 16.15
N HIS A 509 16.29 5.02 15.50
CA HIS A 509 15.48 6.04 16.18
C HIS A 509 14.61 5.39 17.29
N PRO A 510 14.46 6.03 18.47
CA PRO A 510 13.73 5.45 19.60
C PRO A 510 12.31 4.99 19.28
N VAL A 511 11.58 5.63 18.35
CA VAL A 511 10.23 5.24 17.97
C VAL A 511 10.12 3.79 17.51
N PHE A 512 11.18 3.23 16.91
CA PHE A 512 11.22 1.84 16.46
C PHE A 512 11.72 0.86 17.52
N ASN A 513 11.97 1.34 18.75
CA ASN A 513 12.61 0.58 19.81
C ASN A 513 11.91 0.74 21.17
N THR A 514 10.70 1.32 21.21
CA THR A 514 9.98 1.63 22.46
C THR A 514 8.53 1.19 22.48
N HIS A 515 7.99 0.70 21.38
CA HIS A 515 6.56 0.34 21.26
C HIS A 515 6.35 -1.12 20.80
N ASP A 516 7.14 -2.03 21.31
CA ASP A 516 7.21 -3.45 20.96
C ASP A 516 6.16 -4.32 21.67
N SER A 517 5.50 -3.81 22.71
CA SER A 517 4.38 -4.49 23.35
C SER A 517 3.04 -4.02 22.76
N GLU A 518 2.03 -4.89 22.74
CA GLU A 518 0.68 -4.57 22.26
C GLU A 518 0.11 -3.34 22.99
N THR A 519 0.27 -3.25 24.31
CA THR A 519 -0.23 -2.14 25.11
C THR A 519 0.47 -0.82 24.79
N GLU A 520 1.80 -0.83 24.63
CA GLU A 520 2.53 0.40 24.27
C GLU A 520 2.22 0.84 22.84
N MET A 521 2.07 -0.10 21.92
CA MET A 521 1.63 0.20 20.56
C MET A 521 0.23 0.79 20.53
N LEU A 522 -0.71 0.23 21.29
CA LEU A 522 -2.07 0.76 21.42
C LEU A 522 -2.06 2.20 21.94
N ARG A 523 -1.31 2.46 23.01
CA ARG A 523 -1.15 3.80 23.58
C ARG A 523 -0.54 4.78 22.59
N TYR A 524 0.44 4.36 21.82
CA TYR A 524 1.07 5.19 20.80
C TYR A 524 0.08 5.56 19.69
N ILE A 525 -0.69 4.59 19.16
CA ILE A 525 -1.73 4.82 18.17
C ILE A 525 -2.75 5.87 18.67
N PHE A 526 -3.27 5.70 19.89
CA PHE A 526 -4.24 6.64 20.45
C PHE A 526 -3.65 8.00 20.82
N LYS A 527 -2.38 8.06 21.22
CA LYS A 527 -1.65 9.33 21.40
C LYS A 527 -1.59 10.13 20.10
N LEU A 528 -1.29 9.48 18.99
CA LEU A 528 -1.26 10.14 17.68
C LEU A 528 -2.66 10.56 17.24
N GLN A 529 -3.64 9.66 17.34
CA GLN A 529 -5.04 9.96 17.01
C GLN A 529 -5.59 11.16 17.80
N GLY A 530 -5.27 11.27 19.08
CA GLY A 530 -5.70 12.37 19.95
C GLY A 530 -5.12 13.74 19.61
N ARG A 531 -4.12 13.80 18.69
CA ARG A 531 -3.53 15.04 18.18
C ARG A 531 -4.15 15.50 16.86
N ASP A 532 -5.11 14.73 16.34
CA ASP A 532 -5.78 14.98 15.07
C ASP A 532 -7.26 15.26 15.27
N LEU A 533 -7.84 16.03 14.36
CA LEU A 533 -9.29 16.12 14.19
C LEU A 533 -9.71 15.15 13.07
N SER A 534 -10.70 14.31 13.36
CA SER A 534 -11.27 13.38 12.41
C SER A 534 -12.78 13.58 12.26
N LEU A 535 -13.38 12.99 11.24
CA LEU A 535 -14.84 13.02 11.07
C LEU A 535 -15.60 12.22 12.14
N ALA A 536 -14.90 11.44 12.96
CA ALA A 536 -15.47 10.83 14.16
C ALA A 536 -15.72 11.85 15.31
N GLN A 537 -15.14 13.05 15.22
CA GLN A 537 -15.16 14.08 16.28
C GLN A 537 -15.67 15.44 15.80
N SER A 538 -15.59 15.72 14.50
CA SER A 538 -15.91 17.02 13.94
C SER A 538 -16.44 16.93 12.52
N MET A 539 -17.06 18.01 12.04
CA MET A 539 -17.31 18.20 10.62
C MET A 539 -15.98 18.46 9.88
N ILE A 540 -16.00 18.32 8.56
CA ILE A 540 -14.85 18.60 7.71
C ILE A 540 -14.43 20.07 7.86
N ALA A 541 -13.16 20.27 8.22
CA ALA A 541 -12.61 21.62 8.41
C ALA A 541 -12.09 22.25 7.12
N LEU A 542 -11.97 21.45 6.06
CA LEU A 542 -11.37 21.83 4.77
C LEU A 542 -12.16 21.22 3.62
N GLY A 543 -12.38 21.96 2.55
CA GLY A 543 -12.94 21.42 1.32
C GLY A 543 -12.05 20.29 0.78
N SER A 544 -12.58 19.08 0.78
CA SER A 544 -11.85 17.90 0.30
C SER A 544 -12.57 17.30 -0.89
N CYS A 545 -11.85 17.15 -2.00
CA CYS A 545 -12.37 16.52 -3.21
C CYS A 545 -12.52 15.01 -3.07
N THR A 546 -11.82 14.36 -2.15
CA THR A 546 -11.77 12.89 -2.00
C THR A 546 -12.26 12.36 -0.66
N MET A 547 -12.56 13.24 0.28
CA MET A 547 -13.10 12.84 1.59
C MET A 547 -14.47 12.20 1.44
N LYS A 548 -14.62 11.00 1.93
CA LYS A 548 -15.86 10.23 1.87
C LYS A 548 -16.24 9.74 3.26
N LEU A 549 -17.50 9.91 3.61
CA LEU A 549 -18.11 9.22 4.74
C LEU A 549 -18.72 7.93 4.22
N ASN A 550 -17.95 6.87 4.23
CA ASN A 550 -18.45 5.55 3.93
C ASN A 550 -19.25 5.01 5.12
N SER A 551 -20.30 4.25 4.85
CA SER A 551 -20.98 3.52 5.92
C SER A 551 -20.05 2.46 6.50
N THR A 552 -20.28 2.07 7.76
CA THR A 552 -19.49 0.99 8.39
C THR A 552 -19.64 -0.33 7.64
N SER A 553 -20.84 -0.59 7.11
CA SER A 553 -21.13 -1.78 6.31
C SER A 553 -20.38 -1.83 4.96
N GLU A 554 -20.01 -0.68 4.38
CA GLU A 554 -19.14 -0.62 3.19
C GLU A 554 -17.67 -0.91 3.54
N MET A 555 -17.24 -0.57 4.76
CA MET A 555 -15.85 -0.77 5.20
C MET A 555 -15.55 -2.19 5.68
N ILE A 556 -16.52 -2.87 6.30
CA ILE A 556 -16.34 -4.22 6.86
C ILE A 556 -15.76 -5.25 5.85
N PRO A 557 -16.24 -5.35 4.61
CA PRO A 557 -15.72 -6.32 3.64
C PRO A 557 -14.24 -6.16 3.27
N VAL A 558 -13.66 -4.96 3.46
CA VAL A 558 -12.27 -4.65 3.11
C VAL A 558 -11.27 -5.56 3.85
N THR A 559 -11.62 -5.96 5.09
CA THR A 559 -10.77 -6.80 5.94
C THR A 559 -11.10 -8.29 5.86
N TRP A 560 -12.14 -8.68 5.11
CA TRP A 560 -12.44 -10.10 4.94
C TRP A 560 -11.34 -10.83 4.18
N PRO A 561 -10.86 -11.98 4.67
CA PRO A 561 -9.77 -12.70 4.02
C PRO A 561 -10.00 -13.03 2.54
N LEU A 562 -11.24 -13.37 2.17
CA LEU A 562 -11.62 -13.70 0.80
C LEU A 562 -11.52 -12.54 -0.19
N PHE A 563 -11.47 -11.29 0.30
CA PHE A 563 -11.13 -10.11 -0.48
C PHE A 563 -9.67 -9.66 -0.19
N GLY A 564 -9.33 -9.46 1.08
CA GLY A 564 -8.06 -8.84 1.47
C GLY A 564 -6.82 -9.68 1.18
N LYS A 565 -6.93 -11.02 1.13
CA LYS A 565 -5.77 -11.91 0.93
C LYS A 565 -5.62 -12.45 -0.50
N LEU A 566 -6.46 -12.03 -1.44
CA LEU A 566 -6.35 -12.52 -2.81
C LEU A 566 -5.19 -11.83 -3.54
N HIS A 567 -4.36 -12.64 -4.21
CA HIS A 567 -3.23 -12.12 -5.00
C HIS A 567 -3.72 -11.54 -6.33
N PRO A 568 -3.19 -10.38 -6.81
CA PRO A 568 -3.65 -9.73 -8.05
C PRO A 568 -3.47 -10.58 -9.30
N PHE A 569 -2.48 -11.49 -9.30
CA PHE A 569 -2.22 -12.40 -10.42
C PHE A 569 -2.68 -13.84 -10.13
N ALA A 570 -3.62 -14.02 -9.19
CA ALA A 570 -4.27 -15.31 -9.01
C ALA A 570 -5.04 -15.73 -10.29
N PRO A 571 -5.11 -17.03 -10.63
CA PRO A 571 -5.88 -17.51 -11.75
C PRO A 571 -7.33 -17.01 -11.74
N SER A 572 -7.89 -16.70 -12.91
CA SER A 572 -9.21 -16.06 -13.05
C SER A 572 -10.36 -16.90 -12.47
N ASP A 573 -10.24 -18.22 -12.47
CA ASP A 573 -11.20 -19.12 -11.84
C ASP A 573 -11.25 -19.02 -10.31
N GLN A 574 -10.22 -18.46 -9.69
CA GLN A 574 -10.14 -18.19 -8.25
C GLN A 574 -10.70 -16.81 -7.86
N THR A 575 -11.00 -15.93 -8.81
CA THR A 575 -11.34 -14.52 -8.57
C THR A 575 -12.80 -14.18 -8.93
N LYS A 576 -13.69 -15.17 -9.00
CA LYS A 576 -15.07 -15.00 -9.45
C LYS A 576 -15.88 -14.00 -8.63
N GLY A 577 -15.60 -13.90 -7.32
CA GLY A 577 -16.25 -12.92 -6.46
C GLY A 577 -15.86 -11.48 -6.82
N TYR A 578 -14.59 -11.23 -7.14
CA TYR A 578 -14.15 -9.92 -7.64
C TYR A 578 -14.72 -9.61 -9.02
N GLN A 579 -14.72 -10.59 -9.93
CA GLN A 579 -15.32 -10.40 -11.27
C GLN A 579 -16.81 -10.06 -11.20
N LYS A 580 -17.53 -10.58 -10.20
CA LYS A 580 -18.92 -10.21 -9.97
C LYS A 580 -19.08 -8.83 -9.32
N LEU A 581 -18.12 -8.41 -8.50
CA LEU A 581 -18.10 -7.10 -7.87
C LEU A 581 -17.88 -5.98 -8.90
N PHE A 582 -17.01 -6.22 -9.91
CA PHE A 582 -16.74 -5.27 -11.00
C PHE A 582 -17.93 -5.18 -11.98
#